data_6d2b1e5c947b9480f4f861964e6fd33c
#
_entry.id   6d2b1e5c947b9480f4f861964e6fd33c
#
_cell.length_a   1.000
_cell.length_b   1.000
_cell.length_c   1.000
_cell.angle_alpha   90.00
_cell.angle_beta   90.00
_cell.angle_gamma   90.00
#
_symmetry.space_group_name_H-M   'P 1'
#
loop_
_entity.id
_entity.type
_entity.pdbx_description
1 polymer ?
#
loop_
_entity_poly.entity_id
_entity_poly.type
_entity_poly.pdbx_seq_one_letter_code
_entity_poly.pdbx_strand_id
1 'polypeptide(L)'
;MTLDDTSVHGRTPVVVGVGQYMERGRSPAEGLPPMGIAAAAGAAAIKDTGAAEQVSETLDALLSVRIFPDSWNRPRSPNPFGRAENPPYAIASRLGLNPELGVYGNVGGNTPQKYINEMASRIAAGELKLAMVVGGEALKTAQLARRENLALNWQESDSRTFEDRGIGEALATAHEFAHGLGVPIQTYPLFESALRAQAGHNLETHLDAMAKMMKPFNAVAAGNPFASYAAPRSVRELATVTDENRFICLPYPKWLNAMDGVNQGAAVILTSVDHARALGINPKKWVFLHGCSEANEHILVSE
;
A
#
# COMPACT_ATOMS: atom_id res chain seq x y z
N MET A 1 -17.65 -19.78 18.43
CA MET A 1 -17.69 -20.99 17.59
C MET A 1 -16.25 -21.44 17.43
N THR A 2 -15.81 -22.41 18.22
CA THR A 2 -14.49 -23.04 18.04
C THR A 2 -14.62 -23.96 16.81
N LEU A 3 -14.04 -23.53 15.69
CA LEU A 3 -13.86 -24.42 14.55
C LEU A 3 -13.05 -25.62 15.04
N ASP A 4 -13.58 -26.82 14.89
CA ASP A 4 -12.82 -28.03 15.10
C ASP A 4 -11.70 -28.01 14.05
N ASP A 5 -10.47 -27.83 14.52
CA ASP A 5 -9.27 -27.63 13.71
C ASP A 5 -9.03 -28.78 12.70
N THR A 6 -9.65 -29.93 12.92
CA THR A 6 -9.54 -31.12 12.06
C THR A 6 -10.42 -31.06 10.80
N SER A 7 -11.39 -30.12 10.73
CA SER A 7 -12.37 -30.06 9.63
C SER A 7 -11.87 -29.22 8.42
N VAL A 8 -10.79 -28.44 8.57
CA VAL A 8 -10.28 -27.57 7.52
C VAL A 8 -9.21 -28.28 6.71
N HIS A 9 -9.35 -28.25 5.37
CA HIS A 9 -8.37 -28.86 4.47
C HIS A 9 -6.97 -28.24 4.67
N GLY A 10 -5.95 -29.07 4.80
CA GLY A 10 -4.59 -28.65 5.17
C GLY A 10 -3.94 -27.62 4.24
N ARG A 11 -4.29 -27.60 2.93
CA ARG A 11 -3.83 -26.60 1.96
C ARG A 11 -4.66 -25.33 1.92
N THR A 12 -5.68 -25.17 2.77
CA THR A 12 -6.44 -23.92 2.85
C THR A 12 -5.52 -22.77 3.19
N PRO A 13 -5.48 -21.69 2.37
CA PRO A 13 -4.63 -20.54 2.65
C PRO A 13 -5.17 -19.73 3.81
N VAL A 14 -4.25 -19.25 4.65
CA VAL A 14 -4.55 -18.39 5.79
C VAL A 14 -3.55 -17.26 5.88
N VAL A 15 -4.01 -16.07 6.26
CA VAL A 15 -3.14 -15.00 6.72
C VAL A 15 -2.76 -15.29 8.16
N VAL A 16 -1.47 -15.23 8.47
CA VAL A 16 -0.92 -15.60 9.79
C VAL A 16 -0.10 -14.50 10.46
N GLY A 17 0.23 -13.44 9.73
CA GLY A 17 0.95 -12.30 10.27
C GLY A 17 0.63 -11.03 9.49
N VAL A 18 0.48 -9.93 10.20
CA VAL A 18 0.25 -8.60 9.61
C VAL A 18 1.17 -7.58 10.27
N GLY A 19 1.65 -6.63 9.47
CA GLY A 19 2.52 -5.57 9.97
C GLY A 19 2.21 -4.24 9.33
N GLN A 20 2.29 -3.18 10.14
CA GLN A 20 2.23 -1.80 9.68
C GLN A 20 3.42 -1.05 10.25
N TYR A 21 3.89 -0.09 9.48
CA TYR A 21 4.93 0.83 9.92
C TYR A 21 4.58 2.25 9.46
N MET A 22 4.73 3.19 10.37
CA MET A 22 4.59 4.62 10.12
C MET A 22 5.80 5.33 10.66
N GLU A 23 6.60 5.98 9.80
CA GLU A 23 7.71 6.79 10.24
C GLU A 23 7.26 8.20 10.60
N ARG A 24 7.53 8.60 11.83
CA ARG A 24 7.23 9.92 12.36
C ARG A 24 8.43 10.53 13.06
N GLY A 25 8.53 11.85 13.03
CA GLY A 25 9.47 12.61 13.85
C GLY A 25 10.94 12.52 13.44
N ARG A 26 11.29 11.78 12.38
CA ARG A 26 12.65 11.79 11.82
C ARG A 26 12.85 12.99 10.91
N SER A 27 14.05 13.54 10.93
CA SER A 27 14.47 14.49 9.91
C SER A 27 14.51 13.80 8.53
N PRO A 28 14.32 14.51 7.42
CA PRO A 28 14.40 13.89 6.10
C PRO A 28 15.75 13.22 5.82
N ALA A 29 16.84 13.73 6.41
CA ALA A 29 18.18 13.15 6.26
C ALA A 29 18.34 11.79 6.93
N GLU A 30 17.54 11.49 7.96
CA GLU A 30 17.58 10.24 8.75
C GLU A 30 16.42 9.31 8.37
N GLY A 31 15.51 9.76 7.49
CA GLY A 31 14.33 8.99 7.07
C GLY A 31 14.71 7.73 6.31
N LEU A 32 13.95 6.65 6.53
CA LEU A 32 14.16 5.40 5.83
C LEU A 32 13.83 5.54 4.33
N PRO A 33 14.59 4.86 3.45
CA PRO A 33 14.20 4.71 2.05
C PRO A 33 12.93 3.86 1.92
N PRO A 34 12.24 3.87 0.77
CA PRO A 34 11.01 3.07 0.57
C PRO A 34 11.16 1.59 0.95
N MET A 35 12.28 0.95 0.56
CA MET A 35 12.53 -0.46 0.89
C MET A 35 12.82 -0.66 2.38
N GLY A 36 13.35 0.36 3.07
CA GLY A 36 13.50 0.37 4.53
C GLY A 36 12.15 0.46 5.26
N ILE A 37 11.24 1.29 4.75
CA ILE A 37 9.85 1.40 5.25
C ILE A 37 9.12 0.06 5.08
N ALA A 38 9.23 -0.54 3.89
CA ALA A 38 8.63 -1.84 3.60
C ALA A 38 9.21 -2.94 4.51
N ALA A 39 10.53 -2.98 4.68
CA ALA A 39 11.19 -3.93 5.58
C ALA A 39 10.75 -3.77 7.04
N ALA A 40 10.57 -2.54 7.53
CA ALA A 40 10.06 -2.31 8.88
C ALA A 40 8.64 -2.87 9.08
N ALA A 41 7.77 -2.74 8.07
CA ALA A 41 6.44 -3.37 8.08
C ALA A 41 6.55 -4.90 7.99
N GLY A 42 7.45 -5.44 7.16
CA GLY A 42 7.74 -6.87 7.06
C GLY A 42 8.20 -7.45 8.39
N ALA A 43 9.13 -6.79 9.09
CA ALA A 43 9.58 -7.20 10.42
C ALA A 43 8.44 -7.25 11.44
N ALA A 44 7.52 -6.27 11.38
CA ALA A 44 6.32 -6.27 12.23
C ALA A 44 5.41 -7.46 11.91
N ALA A 45 5.21 -7.79 10.63
CA ALA A 45 4.41 -8.94 10.21
C ALA A 45 5.03 -10.27 10.65
N ILE A 46 6.35 -10.44 10.50
CA ILE A 46 7.08 -11.62 10.98
C ILE A 46 6.90 -11.77 12.48
N LYS A 47 7.11 -10.71 13.24
CA LYS A 47 6.91 -10.71 14.70
C LYS A 47 5.48 -11.07 15.08
N ASP A 48 4.50 -10.58 14.34
CA ASP A 48 3.07 -10.83 14.61
C ASP A 48 2.71 -12.30 14.47
N THR A 49 3.40 -13.10 13.65
CA THR A 49 3.12 -14.54 13.53
C THR A 49 3.32 -15.30 14.85
N GLY A 50 4.17 -14.79 15.73
CA GLY A 50 4.60 -15.49 16.95
C GLY A 50 5.60 -16.63 16.72
N ALA A 51 6.05 -16.85 15.46
CA ALA A 51 6.99 -17.88 15.02
C ALA A 51 8.08 -17.26 14.12
N ALA A 52 8.67 -16.15 14.58
CA ALA A 52 9.51 -15.28 13.75
C ALA A 52 10.73 -16.01 13.14
N GLU A 53 11.40 -16.85 13.91
CA GLU A 53 12.58 -17.62 13.46
C GLU A 53 12.18 -18.57 12.33
N GLN A 54 11.17 -19.43 12.58
CA GLN A 54 10.70 -20.43 11.63
C GLN A 54 10.17 -19.79 10.32
N VAL A 55 9.45 -18.66 10.44
CA VAL A 55 8.97 -17.89 9.29
C VAL A 55 10.15 -17.33 8.49
N SER A 56 11.16 -16.80 9.16
CA SER A 56 12.33 -16.22 8.49
C SER A 56 13.17 -17.28 7.76
N GLU A 57 13.26 -18.49 8.29
CA GLU A 57 14.01 -19.59 7.68
C GLU A 57 13.30 -20.22 6.49
N THR A 58 11.96 -20.13 6.43
CA THR A 58 11.15 -20.92 5.48
C THR A 58 10.36 -20.09 4.49
N LEU A 59 10.57 -18.76 4.42
CA LEU A 59 9.87 -17.90 3.48
C LEU A 59 10.26 -18.21 2.03
N ASP A 60 9.31 -18.73 1.23
CA ASP A 60 9.55 -19.10 -0.18
C ASP A 60 9.50 -17.90 -1.11
N ALA A 61 8.54 -16.98 -0.86
CA ALA A 61 8.25 -15.88 -1.78
C ALA A 61 8.12 -14.53 -1.06
N LEU A 62 8.74 -13.50 -1.63
CA LEU A 62 8.53 -12.12 -1.22
C LEU A 62 8.07 -11.30 -2.43
N LEU A 63 6.83 -10.82 -2.36
CA LEU A 63 6.26 -9.94 -3.35
C LEU A 63 6.22 -8.51 -2.80
N SER A 64 6.95 -7.61 -3.47
CA SER A 64 6.94 -6.18 -3.19
C SER A 64 5.99 -5.46 -4.13
N VAL A 65 5.04 -4.70 -3.59
CA VAL A 65 4.19 -3.81 -4.40
C VAL A 65 5.05 -2.67 -4.94
N ARG A 66 4.86 -2.32 -6.22
CA ARG A 66 5.63 -1.25 -6.87
C ARG A 66 5.36 0.10 -6.20
N ILE A 67 6.45 0.81 -5.89
CA ILE A 67 6.38 2.15 -5.33
C ILE A 67 5.92 3.17 -6.38
N PHE A 68 5.27 4.22 -5.91
CA PHE A 68 4.74 5.28 -6.78
C PHE A 68 5.82 5.95 -7.67
N PRO A 69 7.03 6.27 -7.19
CA PRO A 69 8.09 6.81 -8.03
C PRO A 69 8.50 5.92 -9.22
N ASP A 70 8.36 4.61 -9.11
CA ASP A 70 8.69 3.63 -10.17
C ASP A 70 7.49 3.34 -11.12
N SER A 71 6.41 4.11 -10.98
CA SER A 71 5.14 3.87 -11.70
C SER A 71 5.02 4.67 -13.00
N TRP A 72 6.01 5.49 -13.34
CA TRP A 72 5.95 6.38 -14.49
C TRP A 72 6.73 5.82 -15.67
N ASN A 73 6.05 5.60 -16.78
CA ASN A 73 6.63 5.08 -18.04
C ASN A 73 7.39 6.15 -18.85
N ARG A 74 7.78 7.25 -18.25
CA ARG A 74 8.54 8.29 -18.94
C ARG A 74 9.90 8.47 -18.29
N PRO A 75 10.96 8.73 -19.08
CA PRO A 75 12.25 9.18 -18.57
C PRO A 75 12.13 10.63 -18.05
N ARG A 76 11.16 10.88 -17.18
CA ARG A 76 11.14 12.11 -16.39
C ARG A 76 12.08 11.88 -15.24
N SER A 77 13.09 12.70 -15.22
CA SER A 77 14.05 12.89 -14.15
C SER A 77 14.20 11.67 -13.22
N PRO A 78 15.28 10.92 -13.30
CA PRO A 78 15.48 9.80 -12.36
C PRO A 78 15.20 10.31 -10.96
N ASN A 79 14.68 9.45 -10.09
CA ASN A 79 14.53 9.82 -8.68
C ASN A 79 15.88 10.39 -8.21
N PRO A 80 15.96 11.69 -7.82
CA PRO A 80 17.23 12.32 -7.51
C PRO A 80 17.98 11.63 -6.36
N PHE A 81 17.29 10.77 -5.63
CA PHE A 81 17.83 10.03 -4.50
C PHE A 81 18.28 8.60 -4.85
N GLY A 82 18.18 8.19 -6.10
CA GLY A 82 18.42 6.81 -6.51
C GLY A 82 17.23 5.87 -6.21
N ARG A 83 17.42 4.59 -6.45
CA ARG A 83 16.42 3.54 -6.21
C ARG A 83 17.07 2.19 -5.94
N ALA A 84 16.34 1.27 -5.34
CA ALA A 84 16.72 -0.13 -5.31
C ALA A 84 16.55 -0.73 -6.73
N GLU A 85 17.60 -1.37 -7.25
CA GLU A 85 17.57 -2.06 -8.56
C GLU A 85 16.77 -3.36 -8.46
N ASN A 86 16.73 -3.94 -7.27
CA ASN A 86 16.04 -5.19 -6.96
C ASN A 86 15.19 -5.02 -5.69
N PRO A 87 14.01 -4.41 -5.80
CA PRO A 87 13.18 -4.06 -4.62
C PRO A 87 12.84 -5.25 -3.72
N PRO A 88 12.38 -6.43 -4.21
CA PRO A 88 12.05 -7.54 -3.34
C PRO A 88 13.25 -8.01 -2.52
N TYR A 89 14.42 -8.09 -3.13
CA TYR A 89 15.62 -8.54 -2.40
C TYR A 89 16.29 -7.46 -1.57
N ALA A 90 16.09 -6.18 -1.89
CA ALA A 90 16.48 -5.08 -1.00
C ALA A 90 15.70 -5.14 0.33
N ILE A 91 14.41 -5.52 0.28
CA ILE A 91 13.58 -5.78 1.47
C ILE A 91 14.05 -7.05 2.18
N ALA A 92 14.19 -8.16 1.45
CA ALA A 92 14.62 -9.45 2.00
C ALA A 92 15.96 -9.34 2.75
N SER A 93 16.97 -8.68 2.15
CA SER A 93 18.28 -8.49 2.76
C SER A 93 18.22 -7.72 4.08
N ARG A 94 17.36 -6.71 4.20
CA ARG A 94 17.13 -5.96 5.45
C ARG A 94 16.48 -6.81 6.55
N LEU A 95 15.70 -7.82 6.13
CA LEU A 95 15.02 -8.74 7.04
C LEU A 95 15.86 -10.01 7.36
N GLY A 96 17.02 -10.17 6.72
CA GLY A 96 17.80 -11.39 6.82
C GLY A 96 17.14 -12.60 6.16
N LEU A 97 16.26 -12.37 5.16
CA LEU A 97 15.52 -13.40 4.43
C LEU A 97 16.21 -13.77 3.11
N ASN A 98 15.99 -14.99 2.67
CA ASN A 98 16.51 -15.46 1.39
C ASN A 98 15.42 -16.24 0.60
N PRO A 99 14.29 -15.58 0.19
CA PRO A 99 13.25 -16.24 -0.57
C PRO A 99 13.78 -16.71 -1.93
N GLU A 100 13.27 -17.86 -2.41
CA GLU A 100 13.56 -18.35 -3.76
C GLU A 100 12.92 -17.48 -4.83
N LEU A 101 11.74 -16.93 -4.53
CA LEU A 101 10.96 -16.09 -5.45
C LEU A 101 10.90 -14.64 -4.94
N GLY A 102 11.56 -13.74 -5.65
CA GLY A 102 11.38 -12.30 -5.50
C GLY A 102 10.50 -11.75 -6.63
N VAL A 103 9.44 -11.00 -6.29
CA VAL A 103 8.53 -10.39 -7.27
C VAL A 103 8.40 -8.90 -7.00
N TYR A 104 8.59 -8.07 -8.03
CA TYR A 104 8.24 -6.66 -8.02
C TYR A 104 6.95 -6.46 -8.79
N GLY A 105 5.87 -6.21 -8.07
CA GLY A 105 4.52 -6.16 -8.62
C GLY A 105 4.22 -4.91 -9.43
N ASN A 106 2.99 -4.83 -9.95
CA ASN A 106 2.47 -3.63 -10.60
C ASN A 106 2.15 -2.53 -9.59
N VAL A 107 1.96 -1.30 -10.07
CA VAL A 107 1.41 -0.21 -9.26
C VAL A 107 -0.12 -0.30 -9.22
N GLY A 108 -0.71 0.12 -8.11
CA GLY A 108 -2.16 0.26 -7.97
C GLY A 108 -2.62 0.12 -6.53
N GLY A 109 -3.67 0.84 -6.16
CA GLY A 109 -4.26 0.75 -4.82
C GLY A 109 -4.95 -0.58 -4.53
N ASN A 110 -5.33 -1.32 -5.56
CA ASN A 110 -5.94 -2.65 -5.51
C ASN A 110 -4.91 -3.78 -5.58
N THR A 111 -3.67 -3.52 -6.00
CA THR A 111 -2.65 -4.56 -6.23
C THR A 111 -2.27 -5.33 -4.97
N PRO A 112 -2.25 -4.75 -3.75
CA PRO A 112 -2.02 -5.55 -2.55
C PRO A 112 -3.02 -6.70 -2.40
N GLN A 113 -4.33 -6.45 -2.60
CA GLN A 113 -5.36 -7.49 -2.54
C GLN A 113 -5.21 -8.51 -3.68
N LYS A 114 -4.93 -8.05 -4.90
CA LYS A 114 -4.65 -8.94 -6.04
C LYS A 114 -3.53 -9.93 -5.72
N TYR A 115 -2.45 -9.45 -5.13
CA TYR A 115 -1.30 -10.31 -4.81
C TYR A 115 -1.55 -11.21 -3.59
N ILE A 116 -2.37 -10.80 -2.64
CA ILE A 116 -2.85 -11.69 -1.59
C ILE A 116 -3.64 -12.84 -2.21
N ASN A 117 -4.56 -12.58 -3.15
CA ASN A 117 -5.34 -13.60 -3.86
C ASN A 117 -4.44 -14.55 -4.65
N GLU A 118 -3.44 -14.01 -5.38
CA GLU A 118 -2.49 -14.81 -6.15
C GLU A 118 -1.66 -15.71 -5.25
N MET A 119 -1.05 -15.17 -4.20
CA MET A 119 -0.25 -15.98 -3.27
C MET A 119 -1.09 -17.04 -2.58
N ALA A 120 -2.33 -16.71 -2.18
CA ALA A 120 -3.26 -17.67 -1.61
C ALA A 120 -3.60 -18.80 -2.59
N SER A 121 -3.83 -18.49 -3.86
CA SER A 121 -4.09 -19.49 -4.90
C SER A 121 -2.90 -20.42 -5.12
N ARG A 122 -1.67 -19.88 -5.16
CA ARG A 122 -0.44 -20.66 -5.30
C ARG A 122 -0.17 -21.54 -4.08
N ILE A 123 -0.46 -21.05 -2.88
CA ILE A 123 -0.41 -21.87 -1.64
C ILE A 123 -1.44 -22.99 -1.68
N ALA A 124 -2.68 -22.72 -2.10
CA ALA A 124 -3.71 -23.76 -2.23
C ALA A 124 -3.35 -24.82 -3.27
N ALA A 125 -2.69 -24.43 -4.36
CA ALA A 125 -2.15 -25.35 -5.38
C ALA A 125 -0.95 -26.17 -4.87
N GLY A 126 -0.30 -25.75 -3.78
CA GLY A 126 0.90 -26.37 -3.25
C GLY A 126 2.21 -25.94 -3.95
N GLU A 127 2.15 -24.86 -4.71
CA GLU A 127 3.32 -24.27 -5.40
C GLU A 127 4.21 -23.47 -4.42
N LEU A 128 3.61 -22.91 -3.38
CA LEU A 128 4.28 -22.15 -2.32
C LEU A 128 3.82 -22.67 -0.96
N LYS A 129 4.68 -22.56 0.05
CA LYS A 129 4.35 -22.85 1.45
C LYS A 129 4.10 -21.59 2.25
N LEU A 130 4.94 -20.57 2.05
CA LEU A 130 4.93 -19.34 2.84
C LEU A 130 5.30 -18.14 1.96
N ALA A 131 4.44 -17.13 1.94
CA ALA A 131 4.64 -15.93 1.14
C ALA A 131 4.43 -14.66 1.96
N MET A 132 5.22 -13.61 1.65
CA MET A 132 5.03 -12.26 2.15
C MET A 132 4.62 -11.34 1.00
N VAL A 133 3.54 -10.59 1.17
CA VAL A 133 3.17 -9.44 0.34
C VAL A 133 3.46 -8.18 1.15
N VAL A 134 4.30 -7.29 0.63
CA VAL A 134 4.80 -6.13 1.36
C VAL A 134 4.89 -4.91 0.45
N GLY A 135 4.71 -3.73 1.02
CA GLY A 135 4.91 -2.46 0.32
C GLY A 135 5.25 -1.34 1.28
N GLY A 136 5.88 -0.30 0.76
CA GLY A 136 6.24 0.87 1.56
C GLY A 136 6.56 2.08 0.70
N GLU A 137 6.18 3.26 1.17
CA GLU A 137 6.41 4.55 0.53
C GLU A 137 7.11 5.52 1.49
N ALA A 138 8.07 6.28 0.97
CA ALA A 138 8.78 7.33 1.67
C ALA A 138 8.55 8.72 1.01
N LEU A 139 7.32 8.95 0.53
CA LEU A 139 6.98 10.15 -0.24
C LEU A 139 7.14 11.43 0.56
N LYS A 140 6.80 11.42 1.85
CA LYS A 140 7.00 12.58 2.73
C LYS A 140 8.47 12.93 2.87
N THR A 141 9.34 11.95 3.10
CA THR A 141 10.80 12.17 3.15
C THR A 141 11.31 12.73 1.84
N ALA A 142 10.90 12.16 0.69
CA ALA A 142 11.29 12.66 -0.62
C ALA A 142 10.84 14.11 -0.88
N GLN A 143 9.61 14.45 -0.51
CA GLN A 143 9.07 15.81 -0.66
C GLN A 143 9.83 16.83 0.20
N LEU A 144 10.10 16.49 1.46
CA LEU A 144 10.84 17.34 2.38
C LEU A 144 12.30 17.50 1.94
N ALA A 145 12.98 16.41 1.57
CA ALA A 145 14.36 16.45 1.10
C ALA A 145 14.53 17.34 -0.15
N ARG A 146 13.59 17.26 -1.11
CA ARG A 146 13.59 18.17 -2.27
C ARG A 146 13.42 19.62 -1.87
N ARG A 147 12.50 19.91 -0.94
CA ARG A 147 12.25 21.28 -0.46
C ARG A 147 13.45 21.87 0.29
N GLU A 148 14.17 21.02 1.02
CA GLU A 148 15.33 21.40 1.83
C GLU A 148 16.66 21.24 1.06
N ASN A 149 16.62 20.82 -0.22
CA ASN A 149 17.78 20.55 -1.07
C ASN A 149 18.77 19.54 -0.44
N LEU A 150 18.27 18.53 0.24
CA LEU A 150 19.10 17.49 0.85
C LEU A 150 19.51 16.44 -0.19
N ALA A 151 20.75 16.00 -0.11
CA ALA A 151 21.28 14.89 -0.89
C ALA A 151 21.03 13.57 -0.12
N LEU A 152 19.99 12.84 -0.49
CA LEU A 152 19.77 11.47 -0.01
C LEU A 152 20.41 10.47 -0.97
N ASN A 153 20.74 9.30 -0.47
CA ASN A 153 21.18 8.17 -1.30
C ASN A 153 20.33 6.92 -0.99
N TRP A 154 19.43 6.60 -1.90
CA TRP A 154 18.57 5.40 -1.85
C TRP A 154 18.96 4.35 -2.88
N GLN A 155 20.13 4.55 -3.53
CA GLN A 155 20.63 3.59 -4.50
C GLN A 155 21.05 2.30 -3.81
N GLU A 156 20.55 1.18 -4.29
CA GLU A 156 20.87 -0.17 -3.80
C GLU A 156 20.98 -1.10 -5.00
N SER A 157 22.06 -1.87 -5.04
CA SER A 157 22.31 -2.86 -6.09
C SER A 157 22.23 -4.27 -5.53
N ASP A 158 21.61 -5.17 -6.29
CA ASP A 158 21.52 -6.60 -5.96
C ASP A 158 21.45 -7.38 -7.27
N SER A 159 22.28 -8.40 -7.42
CA SER A 159 22.43 -9.16 -8.67
C SER A 159 21.52 -10.39 -8.76
N ARG A 160 20.71 -10.68 -7.72
CA ARG A 160 19.76 -11.80 -7.77
C ARG A 160 18.71 -11.58 -8.82
N THR A 161 18.24 -12.67 -9.44
CA THR A 161 17.15 -12.61 -10.41
C THR A 161 15.81 -12.45 -9.69
N PHE A 162 14.95 -11.58 -10.17
CA PHE A 162 13.58 -11.40 -9.69
C PHE A 162 12.60 -11.22 -10.85
N GLU A 163 11.34 -11.40 -10.59
CA GLU A 163 10.26 -11.17 -11.55
C GLU A 163 9.81 -9.71 -11.48
N ASP A 164 10.09 -8.91 -12.51
CA ASP A 164 9.54 -7.56 -12.64
C ASP A 164 8.28 -7.57 -13.50
N ARG A 165 7.13 -7.28 -12.90
CA ARG A 165 5.82 -7.25 -13.59
C ARG A 165 5.51 -5.92 -14.27
N GLY A 166 6.46 -4.99 -14.27
CA GLY A 166 6.26 -3.67 -14.84
C GLY A 166 5.21 -2.81 -14.11
N ILE A 167 4.82 -1.72 -14.74
CA ILE A 167 3.89 -0.76 -14.15
C ILE A 167 2.42 -1.22 -14.21
N GLY A 168 2.09 -2.20 -15.05
CA GLY A 168 0.71 -2.55 -15.37
C GLY A 168 0.12 -1.65 -16.46
N GLU A 169 -1.19 -1.42 -16.41
CA GLU A 169 -1.87 -0.56 -17.38
C GLU A 169 -1.55 0.92 -17.17
N ALA A 170 -1.55 1.67 -18.27
CA ALA A 170 -1.37 3.13 -18.21
C ALA A 170 -2.57 3.78 -17.50
N LEU A 171 -2.29 4.71 -16.56
CA LEU A 171 -3.32 5.42 -15.81
C LEU A 171 -4.02 6.53 -16.63
N ALA A 172 -3.48 6.92 -17.76
CA ALA A 172 -4.04 7.93 -18.65
C ALA A 172 -3.41 7.83 -20.05
N THR A 173 -4.16 8.24 -21.06
CA THR A 173 -3.65 8.43 -22.43
C THR A 173 -2.73 9.64 -22.53
N ALA A 174 -1.98 9.76 -23.64
CA ALA A 174 -1.18 10.97 -23.91
C ALA A 174 -2.08 12.23 -24.03
N HIS A 175 -3.29 12.06 -24.54
CA HIS A 175 -4.28 13.13 -24.65
C HIS A 175 -4.76 13.59 -23.28
N GLU A 176 -5.15 12.67 -22.43
CA GLU A 176 -5.55 12.96 -21.04
C GLU A 176 -4.45 13.67 -20.26
N PHE A 177 -3.19 13.18 -20.36
CA PHE A 177 -2.05 13.85 -19.75
C PHE A 177 -1.86 15.29 -20.25
N ALA A 178 -2.07 15.54 -21.56
CA ALA A 178 -1.97 16.89 -22.12
C ALA A 178 -3.05 17.85 -21.55
N HIS A 179 -4.15 17.29 -21.06
CA HIS A 179 -5.26 18.04 -20.43
C HIS A 179 -5.23 17.99 -18.90
N GLY A 180 -4.13 17.52 -18.30
CA GLY A 180 -3.94 17.49 -16.85
C GLY A 180 -4.64 16.33 -16.13
N LEU A 181 -5.08 15.31 -16.86
CA LEU A 181 -5.71 14.11 -16.30
C LEU A 181 -4.68 12.97 -16.24
N GLY A 182 -3.84 12.97 -15.22
CA GLY A 182 -2.75 11.99 -15.14
C GLY A 182 -2.69 11.19 -13.85
N VAL A 183 -3.33 11.67 -12.80
CA VAL A 183 -3.33 11.01 -11.48
C VAL A 183 -4.73 11.06 -10.87
N PRO A 184 -5.07 10.16 -9.93
CA PRO A 184 -6.41 10.05 -9.37
C PRO A 184 -7.00 11.35 -8.83
N ILE A 185 -6.18 12.21 -8.21
CA ILE A 185 -6.64 13.51 -7.70
C ILE A 185 -7.09 14.46 -8.81
N GLN A 186 -6.72 14.21 -10.05
CA GLN A 186 -7.14 15.00 -11.21
C GLN A 186 -8.34 14.37 -11.94
N THR A 187 -8.52 13.05 -11.85
CA THR A 187 -9.59 12.32 -12.53
C THR A 187 -10.84 12.14 -11.66
N TYR A 188 -10.71 11.79 -10.38
CA TYR A 188 -11.85 11.61 -9.47
C TYR A 188 -12.74 12.85 -9.31
N PRO A 189 -12.22 14.09 -9.35
CA PRO A 189 -13.06 15.28 -9.34
C PRO A 189 -14.11 15.36 -10.46
N LEU A 190 -13.84 14.73 -11.61
CA LEU A 190 -14.81 14.66 -12.70
C LEU A 190 -16.04 13.83 -12.29
N PHE A 191 -15.80 12.65 -11.73
CA PHE A 191 -16.87 11.77 -11.21
C PHE A 191 -17.61 12.42 -10.06
N GLU A 192 -16.88 13.02 -9.10
CA GLU A 192 -17.49 13.71 -7.95
C GLU A 192 -18.36 14.89 -8.40
N SER A 193 -17.92 15.64 -9.42
CA SER A 193 -18.71 16.73 -9.99
C SER A 193 -19.98 16.23 -10.67
N ALA A 194 -19.93 15.07 -11.34
CA ALA A 194 -21.11 14.43 -11.92
C ALA A 194 -22.09 13.97 -10.84
N LEU A 195 -21.60 13.33 -9.77
CA LEU A 195 -22.41 12.94 -8.61
C LEU A 195 -23.07 14.16 -7.94
N ARG A 196 -22.31 15.25 -7.77
CA ARG A 196 -22.82 16.51 -7.23
C ARG A 196 -23.96 17.07 -8.07
N ALA A 197 -23.79 17.07 -9.40
CA ALA A 197 -24.81 17.55 -10.33
C ALA A 197 -26.06 16.65 -10.29
N GLN A 198 -25.88 15.33 -10.27
CA GLN A 198 -26.97 14.37 -10.15
C GLN A 198 -27.78 14.55 -8.85
N ALA A 199 -27.10 14.85 -7.74
CA ALA A 199 -27.73 15.13 -6.45
C ALA A 199 -28.39 16.51 -6.37
N GLY A 200 -28.23 17.38 -7.38
CA GLY A 200 -28.74 18.75 -7.38
C GLY A 200 -28.05 19.66 -6.33
N HIS A 201 -26.88 19.29 -5.85
CA HIS A 201 -26.19 20.03 -4.81
C HIS A 201 -25.40 21.22 -5.37
N ASN A 202 -25.52 22.39 -4.74
CA ASN A 202 -24.51 23.42 -4.87
C ASN A 202 -23.21 22.98 -4.17
N LEU A 203 -22.14 23.74 -4.34
CA LEU A 203 -20.83 23.36 -3.80
C LEU A 203 -20.84 23.25 -2.27
N GLU A 204 -21.45 24.18 -1.57
CA GLU A 204 -21.49 24.20 -0.09
C GLU A 204 -22.23 22.99 0.47
N THR A 205 -23.42 22.70 -0.08
CA THR A 205 -24.23 21.52 0.31
C THR A 205 -23.46 20.23 0.06
N HIS A 206 -22.70 20.15 -1.05
CA HIS A 206 -21.91 18.98 -1.37
C HIS A 206 -20.71 18.77 -0.45
N LEU A 207 -19.98 19.85 -0.14
CA LEU A 207 -18.88 19.82 0.85
C LEU A 207 -19.38 19.36 2.23
N ASP A 208 -20.55 19.85 2.67
CA ASP A 208 -21.14 19.40 3.93
C ASP A 208 -21.52 17.92 3.90
N ALA A 209 -22.09 17.44 2.80
CA ALA A 209 -22.42 16.02 2.62
C ALA A 209 -21.16 15.12 2.64
N MET A 210 -20.11 15.49 1.92
CA MET A 210 -18.82 14.79 1.95
C MET A 210 -18.20 14.79 3.35
N ALA A 211 -18.22 15.94 4.03
CA ALA A 211 -17.69 16.07 5.38
C ALA A 211 -18.44 15.21 6.40
N LYS A 212 -19.77 15.14 6.30
CA LYS A 212 -20.61 14.26 7.12
C LYS A 212 -20.26 12.78 6.90
N MET A 213 -20.04 12.38 5.65
CA MET A 213 -19.61 11.03 5.30
C MET A 213 -18.22 10.70 5.86
N MET A 214 -17.28 11.64 5.79
CA MET A 214 -15.89 11.42 6.23
C MET A 214 -15.68 11.59 7.73
N LYS A 215 -16.61 12.23 8.46
CA LYS A 215 -16.48 12.47 9.89
C LYS A 215 -16.29 11.19 10.75
N PRO A 216 -17.02 10.07 10.53
CA PRO A 216 -16.78 8.82 11.23
C PRO A 216 -15.36 8.27 10.98
N PHE A 217 -14.88 8.32 9.75
CA PHE A 217 -13.52 7.87 9.41
C PHE A 217 -12.46 8.71 10.13
N ASN A 218 -12.64 10.03 10.17
CA ASN A 218 -11.76 10.92 10.93
C ASN A 218 -11.75 10.60 12.42
N ALA A 219 -12.89 10.27 13.01
CA ALA A 219 -12.98 9.88 14.40
C ALA A 219 -12.20 8.58 14.71
N VAL A 220 -12.27 7.59 13.82
CA VAL A 220 -11.48 6.35 13.92
C VAL A 220 -9.99 6.65 13.74
N ALA A 221 -9.62 7.47 12.75
CA ALA A 221 -8.24 7.87 12.51
C ALA A 221 -7.60 8.58 13.70
N ALA A 222 -8.38 9.35 14.49
CA ALA A 222 -7.89 10.04 15.68
C ALA A 222 -7.36 9.08 16.76
N GLY A 223 -7.90 7.86 16.84
CA GLY A 223 -7.43 6.78 17.72
C GLY A 223 -6.44 5.81 17.10
N ASN A 224 -6.14 5.94 15.81
CA ASN A 224 -5.27 5.01 15.11
C ASN A 224 -3.79 5.43 15.18
N PRO A 225 -2.89 4.65 15.80
CA PRO A 225 -1.47 4.98 15.90
C PRO A 225 -0.76 5.07 14.55
N PHE A 226 -1.31 4.49 13.49
CA PHE A 226 -0.74 4.51 12.14
C PHE A 226 -1.35 5.60 11.23
N ALA A 227 -2.32 6.40 11.71
CA ALA A 227 -2.88 7.50 10.90
C ALA A 227 -1.93 8.69 10.84
N SER A 228 -1.57 9.19 9.64
CA SER A 228 -0.68 10.33 9.46
C SER A 228 -1.27 11.64 10.00
N TYR A 229 -2.58 11.80 9.90
CA TYR A 229 -3.32 13.01 10.26
C TYR A 229 -4.42 12.65 11.26
N ALA A 230 -4.00 12.31 12.47
CA ALA A 230 -4.88 11.79 13.51
C ALA A 230 -5.70 12.87 14.29
N ALA A 231 -5.60 14.15 13.93
CA ALA A 231 -6.36 15.19 14.63
C ALA A 231 -7.87 15.04 14.38
N PRO A 232 -8.70 14.98 15.44
CA PRO A 232 -10.15 14.97 15.26
C PRO A 232 -10.63 16.31 14.72
N ARG A 233 -11.54 16.29 13.75
CA ARG A 233 -12.13 17.46 13.11
C ARG A 233 -13.65 17.39 13.12
N SER A 234 -14.30 18.53 13.28
CA SER A 234 -15.76 18.67 13.11
C SER A 234 -16.14 18.62 11.62
N VAL A 235 -17.41 18.37 11.34
CA VAL A 235 -17.95 18.48 9.96
C VAL A 235 -17.65 19.85 9.36
N ARG A 236 -17.82 20.92 10.16
CA ARG A 236 -17.56 22.29 9.73
C ARG A 236 -16.09 22.49 9.34
N GLU A 237 -15.13 22.02 10.13
CA GLU A 237 -13.70 22.12 9.82
C GLU A 237 -13.35 21.33 8.54
N LEU A 238 -13.91 20.14 8.36
CA LEU A 238 -13.70 19.34 7.16
C LEU A 238 -14.26 20.02 5.90
N ALA A 239 -15.44 20.64 6.00
CA ALA A 239 -16.13 21.28 4.87
C ALA A 239 -15.61 22.70 4.55
N THR A 240 -15.07 23.42 5.55
CA THR A 240 -14.67 24.82 5.36
C THR A 240 -13.33 24.91 4.66
N VAL A 241 -13.30 25.61 3.53
CA VAL A 241 -12.07 25.89 2.78
C VAL A 241 -11.31 27.03 3.45
N THR A 242 -10.05 26.79 3.77
CA THR A 242 -9.11 27.73 4.39
C THR A 242 -7.72 27.54 3.77
N ASP A 243 -6.74 28.34 4.14
CA ASP A 243 -5.35 28.16 3.68
C ASP A 243 -4.80 26.78 4.09
N GLU A 244 -5.15 26.29 5.26
CA GLU A 244 -4.75 24.94 5.72
C GLU A 244 -5.55 23.84 5.06
N ASN A 245 -6.84 24.08 4.76
CA ASN A 245 -7.77 23.17 4.09
C ASN A 245 -8.13 23.68 2.68
N ARG A 246 -7.15 24.12 1.92
CA ARG A 246 -7.34 24.65 0.56
C ARG A 246 -7.85 23.57 -0.38
N PHE A 247 -8.51 23.94 -1.46
CA PHE A 247 -8.78 23.00 -2.54
C PHE A 247 -7.48 22.41 -3.11
N ILE A 248 -7.48 21.09 -3.26
CA ILE A 248 -6.45 20.37 -4.01
C ILE A 248 -6.88 20.30 -5.47
N CYS A 249 -8.11 19.87 -5.71
CA CYS A 249 -8.80 19.91 -7.00
C CYS A 249 -10.31 19.97 -6.70
N LEU A 250 -11.04 20.93 -7.28
CA LEU A 250 -12.48 21.10 -7.00
C LEU A 250 -13.25 19.82 -7.35
N PRO A 251 -14.13 19.25 -6.45
CA PRO A 251 -14.61 19.83 -5.21
C PRO A 251 -13.86 19.40 -3.93
N TYR A 252 -12.68 18.81 -4.03
CA TYR A 252 -11.95 18.24 -2.90
C TYR A 252 -11.06 19.25 -2.17
N PRO A 253 -11.41 19.70 -0.95
CA PRO A 253 -10.46 20.33 -0.06
C PRO A 253 -9.49 19.26 0.50
N LYS A 254 -8.35 19.72 0.99
CA LYS A 254 -7.24 18.87 1.45
C LYS A 254 -7.66 17.79 2.44
N TRP A 255 -8.53 18.10 3.39
CA TRP A 255 -8.92 17.14 4.44
C TRP A 255 -10.04 16.19 4.01
N LEU A 256 -10.64 16.39 2.84
CA LEU A 256 -11.57 15.47 2.21
C LEU A 256 -10.94 14.71 1.03
N ASN A 257 -9.62 14.67 0.96
CA ASN A 257 -8.87 14.00 -0.08
C ASN A 257 -7.79 13.09 0.50
N ALA A 258 -7.35 12.09 -0.28
CA ALA A 258 -6.19 11.28 0.04
C ALA A 258 -4.92 12.13 0.06
N MET A 259 -4.05 11.89 1.03
CA MET A 259 -2.78 12.59 1.19
C MET A 259 -1.62 11.64 0.94
N ASP A 260 -0.81 11.93 -0.08
CA ASP A 260 0.34 11.14 -0.50
C ASP A 260 1.63 11.41 0.28
N GLY A 261 1.70 12.57 0.95
CA GLY A 261 2.85 12.97 1.76
C GLY A 261 3.01 12.15 3.04
N VAL A 262 3.26 10.87 2.92
CA VAL A 262 3.38 9.90 4.02
C VAL A 262 4.64 9.06 3.90
N ASN A 263 5.07 8.46 5.03
CA ASN A 263 6.10 7.44 5.11
C ASN A 263 5.46 6.23 5.77
N GLN A 264 4.88 5.33 4.99
CA GLN A 264 4.08 4.21 5.48
C GLN A 264 4.44 2.91 4.78
N GLY A 265 4.37 1.79 5.51
CA GLY A 265 4.49 0.46 4.97
C GLY A 265 3.49 -0.49 5.60
N ALA A 266 3.16 -1.53 4.85
CA ALA A 266 2.32 -2.63 5.32
C ALA A 266 2.83 -3.95 4.76
N ALA A 267 2.62 -5.04 5.51
CA ALA A 267 2.97 -6.38 5.09
C ALA A 267 1.94 -7.40 5.58
N VAL A 268 1.76 -8.45 4.78
CA VAL A 268 0.90 -9.59 5.10
C VAL A 268 1.68 -10.87 4.83
N ILE A 269 1.60 -11.83 5.74
CA ILE A 269 2.19 -13.16 5.59
C ILE A 269 1.08 -14.19 5.45
N LEU A 270 1.18 -15.01 4.40
CA LEU A 270 0.23 -16.07 4.06
C LEU A 270 0.93 -17.42 4.06
N THR A 271 0.21 -18.44 4.49
CA THR A 271 0.65 -19.83 4.42
C THR A 271 -0.55 -20.77 4.33
N SER A 272 -0.33 -22.10 4.24
CA SER A 272 -1.40 -23.08 4.37
C SER A 272 -1.65 -23.43 5.86
N VAL A 273 -2.84 -23.97 6.13
CA VAL A 273 -3.21 -24.45 7.47
C VAL A 273 -2.20 -25.47 7.98
N ASP A 274 -1.81 -26.47 7.16
CA ASP A 274 -0.82 -27.48 7.58
C ASP A 274 0.55 -26.87 7.89
N HIS A 275 1.00 -25.94 7.06
CA HIS A 275 2.27 -25.28 7.29
C HIS A 275 2.23 -24.34 8.51
N ALA A 276 1.12 -23.61 8.73
CA ALA A 276 0.91 -22.82 9.93
C ALA A 276 0.99 -23.66 11.22
N ARG A 277 0.42 -24.90 11.18
CA ARG A 277 0.56 -25.87 12.28
C ARG A 277 2.02 -26.30 12.48
N ALA A 278 2.70 -26.65 11.38
CA ALA A 278 4.11 -27.06 11.43
C ALA A 278 5.02 -25.97 11.99
N LEU A 279 4.75 -24.69 11.70
CA LEU A 279 5.46 -23.54 12.26
C LEU A 279 5.05 -23.22 13.71
N GLY A 280 4.03 -23.89 14.27
CA GLY A 280 3.54 -23.62 15.62
C GLY A 280 2.77 -22.30 15.75
N ILE A 281 2.25 -21.75 14.66
CA ILE A 281 1.50 -20.49 14.68
C ILE A 281 0.13 -20.72 15.31
N ASN A 282 -0.20 -19.91 16.32
CA ASN A 282 -1.44 -20.03 17.06
C ASN A 282 -2.66 -19.91 16.15
N PRO A 283 -3.57 -20.91 16.10
CA PRO A 283 -4.79 -20.88 15.26
C PRO A 283 -5.69 -19.67 15.47
N LYS A 284 -5.66 -19.04 16.65
CA LYS A 284 -6.41 -17.80 16.93
C LYS A 284 -5.94 -16.60 16.10
N LYS A 285 -4.76 -16.69 15.47
CA LYS A 285 -4.23 -15.67 14.57
C LYS A 285 -4.60 -15.92 13.10
N TRP A 286 -5.13 -17.06 12.77
CA TRP A 286 -5.42 -17.42 11.38
C TRP A 286 -6.63 -16.66 10.87
N VAL A 287 -6.44 -15.95 9.75
CA VAL A 287 -7.52 -15.27 9.05
C VAL A 287 -7.74 -15.99 7.72
N PHE A 288 -8.91 -16.59 7.56
CA PHE A 288 -9.28 -17.35 6.37
C PHE A 288 -9.77 -16.43 5.25
N LEU A 289 -9.36 -16.70 4.01
CA LEU A 289 -9.92 -16.08 2.83
C LEU A 289 -11.24 -16.77 2.49
N HIS A 290 -12.36 -16.09 2.70
CA HIS A 290 -13.70 -16.63 2.42
C HIS A 290 -14.12 -16.50 0.96
N GLY A 291 -13.45 -15.67 0.20
CA GLY A 291 -13.69 -15.49 -1.22
C GLY A 291 -12.72 -14.48 -1.81
N CYS A 292 -12.45 -14.62 -3.08
CA CYS A 292 -11.68 -13.66 -3.86
C CYS A 292 -12.22 -13.62 -5.29
N SER A 293 -12.14 -12.46 -5.90
CA SER A 293 -12.43 -12.27 -7.31
C SER A 293 -11.62 -11.12 -7.86
N GLU A 294 -11.36 -11.15 -9.15
CA GLU A 294 -10.73 -10.06 -9.88
C GLU A 294 -11.57 -9.73 -11.11
N ALA A 295 -11.67 -8.44 -11.38
CA ALA A 295 -12.24 -7.92 -12.61
C ALA A 295 -11.42 -6.71 -13.04
N ASN A 296 -11.25 -6.55 -14.34
CA ASN A 296 -10.58 -5.40 -14.93
C ASN A 296 -11.60 -4.57 -15.71
N GLU A 297 -11.49 -3.27 -15.59
CA GLU A 297 -12.24 -2.30 -16.37
C GLU A 297 -11.25 -1.32 -16.99
N HIS A 298 -11.61 -0.74 -18.13
CA HIS A 298 -10.81 0.31 -18.72
C HIS A 298 -10.77 1.53 -17.78
N ILE A 299 -9.56 1.96 -17.42
CA ILE A 299 -9.35 3.08 -16.50
C ILE A 299 -9.35 4.44 -17.22
N LEU A 300 -9.24 4.42 -18.55
CA LEU A 300 -9.08 5.63 -19.35
C LEU A 300 -10.42 6.37 -19.45
N VAL A 301 -10.43 7.62 -19.00
CA VAL A 301 -11.67 8.44 -18.92
C VAL A 301 -12.17 8.86 -20.30
N SER A 302 -11.27 8.92 -21.30
CA SER A 302 -11.56 9.35 -22.66
C SER A 302 -11.97 8.21 -23.60
N GLU A 303 -11.96 6.97 -23.15
CA GLU A 303 -12.39 5.77 -23.85
C GLU A 303 -13.62 5.17 -23.17
#